data_3119bc786825a24996d8f1275d1e0e43
#
_entry.id   3119bc786825a24996d8f1275d1e0e43
#
_cell.length_a   1.000
_cell.length_b   1.000
_cell.length_c   1.000
_cell.angle_alpha   90.00
_cell.angle_beta   90.00
_cell.angle_gamma   90.00
#
_symmetry.space_group_name_H-M   'P 1'
#
loop_
_entity.id
_entity.type
_entity.pdbx_description
1 polymer ?
#
loop_
_entity_poly.entity_id
_entity_poly.type
_entity_poly.pdbx_seq_one_letter_code
_entity_poly.pdbx_strand_id
1 'polypeptide(L)'
;MDIALTPFAEAHLPHIVELVDDPDTGRFTRIPVPPPPGFPQAWLDMYEMGRRDGTREAFAVVSESDGSFLGVALAPVIETDERTVELGYVIMPSARGRGVATGALRLLTEWAFSELGAERAELLISVDNTASKLVAERSGYVREGVLRSMYVKRGVREDLEIWSRLPSDPLPR
;
A
#
# COMPACT_ATOMS: atom_id res chain seq x y z
N MET A 1 16.24 7.84 -5.77
CA MET A 1 15.30 7.97 -6.89
C MET A 1 14.18 8.83 -6.39
N ASP A 2 13.96 9.93 -7.06
CA ASP A 2 12.91 10.87 -6.69
C ASP A 2 11.59 10.36 -7.28
N ILE A 3 10.59 10.24 -6.44
CA ILE A 3 9.28 9.67 -6.76
C ILE A 3 8.18 10.60 -6.27
N ALA A 4 7.06 10.60 -6.97
CA ALA A 4 5.86 11.33 -6.58
C ALA A 4 4.66 10.39 -6.49
N LEU A 5 3.66 10.80 -5.70
CA LEU A 5 2.33 10.21 -5.68
C LEU A 5 1.41 11.07 -6.55
N THR A 6 0.79 10.45 -7.54
CA THR A 6 -0.22 11.08 -8.40
C THR A 6 -1.54 10.32 -8.26
N PRO A 7 -2.70 10.95 -8.52
CA PRO A 7 -3.98 10.22 -8.45
C PRO A 7 -3.96 8.96 -9.32
N PHE A 8 -4.35 7.81 -8.73
CA PHE A 8 -4.53 6.59 -9.50
C PHE A 8 -5.72 6.76 -10.45
N ALA A 9 -5.51 6.48 -11.74
CA ALA A 9 -6.47 6.77 -12.81
C ALA A 9 -6.39 5.73 -13.94
N GLU A 10 -7.32 5.81 -14.89
CA GLU A 10 -7.47 4.88 -16.02
C GLU A 10 -6.17 4.69 -16.83
N ALA A 11 -5.37 5.75 -16.99
CA ALA A 11 -4.09 5.68 -17.70
C ALA A 11 -3.10 4.66 -17.10
N HIS A 12 -3.26 4.27 -15.83
CA HIS A 12 -2.39 3.32 -15.14
C HIS A 12 -2.84 1.85 -15.28
N LEU A 13 -4.06 1.59 -15.80
CA LEU A 13 -4.62 0.24 -15.88
C LEU A 13 -3.75 -0.78 -16.65
N PRO A 14 -3.08 -0.42 -17.77
CA PRO A 14 -2.19 -1.36 -18.45
C PRO A 14 -1.07 -1.90 -17.56
N HIS A 15 -0.54 -1.08 -16.66
CA HIS A 15 0.50 -1.48 -15.70
C HIS A 15 -0.05 -2.37 -14.58
N ILE A 16 -1.34 -2.23 -14.25
CA ILE A 16 -1.96 -3.09 -13.23
C ILE A 16 -2.07 -4.54 -13.73
N VAL A 17 -2.29 -4.75 -15.02
CA VAL A 17 -2.27 -6.09 -15.62
C VAL A 17 -0.93 -6.78 -15.35
N GLU A 18 0.19 -6.10 -15.61
CA GLU A 18 1.53 -6.62 -15.35
C GLU A 18 1.78 -6.84 -13.84
N LEU A 19 1.33 -5.88 -13.02
CA LEU A 19 1.54 -5.91 -11.57
C LEU A 19 0.86 -7.12 -10.91
N VAL A 20 -0.35 -7.48 -11.35
CA VAL A 20 -1.12 -8.59 -10.75
C VAL A 20 -0.66 -9.97 -11.22
N ASP A 21 0.08 -10.04 -12.32
CA ASP A 21 0.67 -11.29 -12.84
C ASP A 21 1.95 -11.66 -12.08
N ASP A 22 2.52 -10.74 -11.31
CA ASP A 22 3.72 -11.01 -10.52
C ASP A 22 3.41 -11.96 -9.33
N PRO A 23 4.15 -13.07 -9.18
CA PRO A 23 3.90 -14.06 -8.12
C PRO A 23 3.99 -13.51 -6.70
N ASP A 24 4.92 -12.58 -6.43
CA ASP A 24 5.07 -11.98 -5.10
C ASP A 24 3.91 -11.03 -4.79
N THR A 25 3.43 -10.29 -5.78
CA THR A 25 2.20 -9.49 -5.66
C THR A 25 1.03 -10.40 -5.29
N GLY A 26 0.86 -11.49 -6.03
CA GLY A 26 -0.18 -12.48 -5.72
C GLY A 26 0.00 -13.14 -4.34
N ARG A 27 1.23 -13.32 -3.85
CA ARG A 27 1.52 -13.94 -2.56
C ARG A 27 1.22 -13.01 -1.38
N PHE A 28 1.65 -11.76 -1.43
CA PHE A 28 1.72 -10.88 -0.26
C PHE A 28 0.67 -9.77 -0.22
N THR A 29 -0.25 -9.72 -1.19
CA THR A 29 -1.32 -8.73 -1.22
C THR A 29 -2.70 -9.38 -1.10
N ARG A 30 -3.74 -8.55 -0.93
CA ARG A 30 -5.14 -9.00 -0.97
C ARG A 30 -5.69 -9.18 -2.38
N ILE A 31 -4.86 -8.99 -3.40
CA ILE A 31 -5.26 -9.20 -4.80
C ILE A 31 -5.62 -10.69 -4.99
N PRO A 32 -6.79 -11.01 -5.56
CA PRO A 32 -7.18 -12.39 -5.84
C PRO A 32 -6.20 -13.09 -6.77
N VAL A 33 -6.00 -14.40 -6.60
CA VAL A 33 -5.15 -15.22 -7.45
C VAL A 33 -5.88 -16.48 -7.90
N PRO A 34 -6.15 -16.62 -9.22
CA PRO A 34 -5.90 -15.63 -10.28
C PRO A 34 -6.81 -14.41 -10.12
N PRO A 35 -6.41 -13.23 -10.60
CA PRO A 35 -7.29 -12.08 -10.62
C PRO A 35 -8.49 -12.35 -11.56
N PRO A 36 -9.72 -11.98 -11.17
CA PRO A 36 -10.88 -12.18 -12.02
C PRO A 36 -10.81 -11.32 -13.28
N PRO A 37 -11.49 -11.71 -14.37
CA PRO A 37 -11.60 -10.89 -15.57
C PRO A 37 -12.08 -9.48 -15.23
N GLY A 38 -11.43 -8.45 -15.79
CA GLY A 38 -11.78 -7.04 -15.56
C GLY A 38 -11.30 -6.49 -14.20
N PHE A 39 -10.48 -7.23 -13.46
CA PHE A 39 -9.96 -6.81 -12.15
C PHE A 39 -9.33 -5.41 -12.14
N PRO A 40 -8.47 -5.01 -13.09
CA PRO A 40 -7.88 -3.67 -13.06
C PRO A 40 -8.90 -2.54 -13.04
N GLN A 41 -9.95 -2.63 -13.88
CA GLN A 41 -11.01 -1.64 -13.90
C GLN A 41 -11.84 -1.66 -12.61
N ALA A 42 -12.26 -2.85 -12.17
CA ALA A 42 -13.02 -2.99 -10.93
C ALA A 42 -12.24 -2.48 -9.69
N TRP A 43 -10.93 -2.62 -9.71
CA TRP A 43 -10.05 -2.12 -8.65
C TRP A 43 -9.98 -0.59 -8.66
N LEU A 44 -9.84 0.02 -9.83
CA LEU A 44 -9.93 1.48 -10.00
C LEU A 44 -11.29 2.01 -9.51
N ASP A 45 -12.39 1.43 -10.00
CA ASP A 45 -13.74 1.85 -9.63
C ASP A 45 -13.97 1.78 -8.10
N MET A 46 -13.45 0.73 -7.45
CA MET A 46 -13.52 0.57 -6.00
C MET A 46 -12.81 1.72 -5.25
N TYR A 47 -11.63 2.12 -5.70
CA TYR A 47 -10.89 3.22 -5.09
C TYR A 47 -11.49 4.58 -5.43
N GLU A 48 -12.02 4.79 -6.64
CA GLU A 48 -12.74 6.02 -6.99
C GLU A 48 -14.02 6.19 -6.16
N MET A 49 -14.76 5.11 -5.95
CA MET A 49 -15.92 5.12 -5.06
C MET A 49 -15.51 5.43 -3.62
N GLY A 50 -14.50 4.73 -3.11
CA GLY A 50 -13.98 4.94 -1.76
C GLY A 50 -13.45 6.35 -1.53
N ARG A 51 -12.82 6.97 -2.55
CA ARG A 51 -12.40 8.38 -2.51
C ARG A 51 -13.57 9.32 -2.35
N ARG A 52 -14.67 9.11 -3.10
CA ARG A 52 -15.90 9.92 -2.97
C ARG A 52 -16.52 9.81 -1.58
N ASP A 53 -16.48 8.62 -1.00
CA ASP A 53 -17.09 8.32 0.30
C ASP A 53 -16.12 8.59 1.49
N GLY A 54 -14.85 8.93 1.21
CA GLY A 54 -13.82 9.14 2.24
C GLY A 54 -13.34 7.86 2.93
N THR A 55 -13.59 6.69 2.34
CA THR A 55 -13.27 5.39 2.96
C THR A 55 -12.03 4.72 2.39
N ARG A 56 -11.52 5.20 1.23
CA ARG A 56 -10.32 4.65 0.56
C ARG A 56 -9.64 5.72 -0.28
N GLU A 57 -8.34 5.52 -0.52
CA GLU A 57 -7.58 6.32 -1.48
C GLU A 57 -6.51 5.47 -2.18
N ALA A 58 -6.20 5.80 -3.41
CA ALA A 58 -5.12 5.18 -4.18
C ALA A 58 -4.36 6.21 -5.01
N PHE A 59 -3.03 6.03 -5.02
CA PHE A 59 -2.11 6.83 -5.81
C PHE A 59 -1.27 5.93 -6.72
N ALA A 60 -0.96 6.41 -7.90
CA ALA A 60 0.14 5.89 -8.68
C ALA A 60 1.46 6.42 -8.11
N VAL A 61 2.44 5.54 -7.96
CA VAL A 61 3.82 5.89 -7.65
C VAL A 61 4.54 6.09 -8.97
N VAL A 62 5.04 7.27 -9.22
CA VAL A 62 5.71 7.63 -10.50
C VAL A 62 7.11 8.15 -10.25
N SER A 63 8.00 7.95 -11.21
CA SER A 63 9.33 8.55 -11.22
C SER A 63 9.23 10.04 -11.58
N GLU A 64 9.83 10.93 -10.79
CA GLU A 64 9.84 12.36 -11.11
C GLU A 64 10.70 12.69 -12.35
N SER A 65 11.67 11.84 -12.68
CA SER A 65 12.60 12.11 -13.78
C SER A 65 11.98 11.91 -15.17
N ASP A 66 11.06 10.95 -15.32
CA ASP A 66 10.51 10.55 -16.62
C ASP A 66 9.01 10.20 -16.60
N GLY A 67 8.36 10.32 -15.45
CA GLY A 67 6.95 10.00 -15.28
C GLY A 67 6.59 8.51 -15.34
N SER A 68 7.59 7.61 -15.38
CA SER A 68 7.36 6.17 -15.47
C SER A 68 6.60 5.65 -14.25
N PHE A 69 5.65 4.74 -14.48
CA PHE A 69 4.90 4.08 -13.43
C PHE A 69 5.76 3.05 -12.69
N LEU A 70 5.82 3.17 -11.36
CA LEU A 70 6.65 2.34 -10.49
C LEU A 70 5.82 1.44 -9.56
N GLY A 71 4.51 1.70 -9.45
CA GLY A 71 3.63 0.95 -8.56
C GLY A 71 2.43 1.76 -8.08
N VAL A 72 1.79 1.27 -7.04
CA VAL A 72 0.66 1.95 -6.38
C VAL A 72 0.90 2.08 -4.88
N ALA A 73 0.43 3.18 -4.31
CA ALA A 73 0.35 3.44 -2.88
C ALA A 73 -1.13 3.55 -2.49
N LEU A 74 -1.55 2.86 -1.46
CA LEU A 74 -2.95 2.58 -1.17
C LEU A 74 -3.29 2.92 0.28
N ALA A 75 -4.48 3.48 0.49
CA ALA A 75 -5.18 3.53 1.76
C ALA A 75 -6.47 2.70 1.62
N PRO A 76 -6.40 1.37 1.80
CA PRO A 76 -7.55 0.49 1.57
C PRO A 76 -8.65 0.61 2.62
N VAL A 77 -8.33 1.16 3.80
CA VAL A 77 -9.29 1.40 4.88
C VAL A 77 -8.98 2.74 5.54
N ILE A 78 -9.95 3.63 5.51
CA ILE A 78 -9.90 4.92 6.21
C ILE A 78 -11.05 4.95 7.21
N GLU A 79 -10.73 4.97 8.51
CA GLU A 79 -11.68 5.06 9.61
C GLU A 79 -11.69 6.50 10.13
N THR A 80 -12.63 7.27 9.62
CA THR A 80 -12.70 8.73 9.86
C THR A 80 -12.96 9.05 11.34
N ASP A 81 -13.84 8.29 11.99
CA ASP A 81 -14.22 8.53 13.38
C ASP A 81 -13.05 8.27 14.35
N GLU A 82 -12.31 7.19 14.12
CA GLU A 82 -11.12 6.84 14.89
C GLU A 82 -9.86 7.57 14.42
N ARG A 83 -9.91 8.26 13.29
CA ARG A 83 -8.77 8.92 12.63
C ARG A 83 -7.60 7.97 12.40
N THR A 84 -7.94 6.73 12.02
CA THR A 84 -6.99 5.65 11.72
C THR A 84 -7.04 5.30 10.25
N VAL A 85 -5.90 4.99 9.67
CA VAL A 85 -5.79 4.59 8.26
C VAL A 85 -4.89 3.38 8.11
N GLU A 86 -5.37 2.36 7.38
CA GLU A 86 -4.53 1.28 6.89
C GLU A 86 -3.84 1.73 5.61
N LEU A 87 -2.52 1.60 5.54
CA LEU A 87 -1.70 1.92 4.38
C LEU A 87 -1.07 0.68 3.78
N GLY A 88 -0.82 0.72 2.49
CA GLY A 88 -0.16 -0.34 1.76
C GLY A 88 0.45 0.15 0.45
N TYR A 89 1.20 -0.70 -0.21
CA TYR A 89 1.81 -0.41 -1.51
C TYR A 89 2.05 -1.70 -2.29
N VAL A 90 2.10 -1.58 -3.60
CA VAL A 90 2.55 -2.66 -4.50
C VAL A 90 3.50 -2.04 -5.52
N ILE A 91 4.74 -2.51 -5.57
CA ILE A 91 5.79 -1.96 -6.43
C ILE A 91 6.08 -2.91 -7.58
N MET A 92 6.15 -2.35 -8.80
CA MET A 92 6.52 -3.08 -10.00
C MET A 92 7.81 -3.88 -9.79
N PRO A 93 7.90 -5.13 -10.24
CA PRO A 93 9.11 -5.95 -10.10
C PRO A 93 10.38 -5.24 -10.57
N SER A 94 10.32 -4.52 -11.69
CA SER A 94 11.42 -3.74 -12.27
C SER A 94 11.89 -2.56 -11.40
N ALA A 95 11.07 -2.09 -10.45
CA ALA A 95 11.36 -0.95 -9.58
C ALA A 95 11.77 -1.37 -8.14
N ARG A 96 11.73 -2.67 -7.82
CA ARG A 96 12.12 -3.19 -6.49
C ARG A 96 13.62 -3.05 -6.23
N GLY A 97 14.01 -3.09 -4.96
CA GLY A 97 15.43 -2.99 -4.54
C GLY A 97 16.06 -1.61 -4.69
N ARG A 98 15.30 -0.59 -5.10
CA ARG A 98 15.78 0.76 -5.43
C ARG A 98 15.26 1.83 -4.45
N GLY A 99 14.68 1.43 -3.31
CA GLY A 99 14.15 2.33 -2.29
C GLY A 99 12.73 2.87 -2.59
N VAL A 100 12.13 2.53 -3.73
CA VAL A 100 10.80 3.02 -4.16
C VAL A 100 9.72 2.74 -3.12
N ALA A 101 9.65 1.52 -2.59
CA ALA A 101 8.66 1.16 -1.57
C ALA A 101 8.76 2.02 -0.30
N THR A 102 10.00 2.26 0.18
CA THR A 102 10.23 3.10 1.36
C THR A 102 9.85 4.54 1.09
N GLY A 103 10.22 5.09 -0.07
CA GLY A 103 9.82 6.43 -0.49
C GLY A 103 8.30 6.58 -0.61
N ALA A 104 7.65 5.63 -1.29
CA ALA A 104 6.20 5.64 -1.47
C ALA A 104 5.45 5.57 -0.12
N LEU A 105 5.89 4.68 0.79
CA LEU A 105 5.28 4.59 2.11
C LEU A 105 5.46 5.86 2.94
N ARG A 106 6.63 6.51 2.87
CA ARG A 106 6.87 7.79 3.56
C ARG A 106 5.96 8.90 3.04
N LEU A 107 5.87 9.07 1.71
CA LEU A 107 4.97 10.05 1.10
C LEU A 107 3.49 9.78 1.43
N LEU A 108 3.09 8.51 1.39
CA LEU A 108 1.72 8.12 1.73
C LEU A 108 1.40 8.37 3.22
N THR A 109 2.37 8.13 4.10
CA THR A 109 2.22 8.41 5.54
C THR A 109 2.13 9.92 5.80
N GLU A 110 2.94 10.72 5.11
CA GLU A 110 2.89 12.17 5.18
C GLU A 110 1.52 12.70 4.73
N TRP A 111 1.02 12.22 3.58
CA TRP A 111 -0.34 12.52 3.11
C TRP A 111 -1.40 12.15 4.15
N ALA A 112 -1.31 10.97 4.76
CA ALA A 112 -2.27 10.51 5.75
C ALA A 112 -2.32 11.44 6.99
N PHE A 113 -1.18 11.95 7.43
CA PHE A 113 -1.11 12.84 8.58
C PHE A 113 -1.46 14.29 8.23
N SER A 114 -0.98 14.82 7.09
CA SER A 114 -1.13 16.23 6.73
C SER A 114 -2.46 16.55 6.04
N GLU A 115 -2.90 15.70 5.11
CA GLU A 115 -4.09 15.95 4.29
C GLU A 115 -5.33 15.25 4.82
N LEU A 116 -5.20 13.97 5.23
CA LEU A 116 -6.31 13.20 5.79
C LEU A 116 -6.54 13.52 7.27
N GLY A 117 -5.53 14.00 8.00
CA GLY A 117 -5.60 14.28 9.43
C GLY A 117 -5.66 13.03 10.29
N ALA A 118 -5.12 11.92 9.82
CA ALA A 118 -5.02 10.70 10.59
C ALA A 118 -4.12 10.89 11.83
N GLU A 119 -4.50 10.24 12.91
CA GLU A 119 -3.70 10.20 14.16
C GLU A 119 -2.94 8.88 14.30
N ARG A 120 -3.25 7.91 13.45
CA ARG A 120 -2.61 6.61 13.42
C ARG A 120 -2.60 6.05 12.00
N ALA A 121 -1.43 5.68 11.51
CA ALA A 121 -1.24 4.93 10.27
C ALA A 121 -0.83 3.50 10.59
N GLU A 122 -1.47 2.51 9.96
CA GLU A 122 -1.23 1.09 10.19
C GLU A 122 -0.77 0.36 8.93
N LEU A 123 0.02 -0.69 9.12
CA LEU A 123 0.37 -1.66 8.08
C LEU A 123 0.03 -3.06 8.58
N LEU A 124 -0.58 -3.87 7.74
CA LEU A 124 -0.77 -5.29 7.96
C LEU A 124 0.15 -6.07 7.01
N ILE A 125 1.16 -6.73 7.58
CA ILE A 125 2.24 -7.36 6.83
C ILE A 125 2.25 -8.85 7.13
N SER A 126 2.23 -9.71 6.08
CA SER A 126 2.41 -11.15 6.27
C SER A 126 3.69 -11.44 7.07
N VAL A 127 3.61 -12.36 8.03
CA VAL A 127 4.76 -12.77 8.84
C VAL A 127 5.93 -13.29 7.99
N ASP A 128 5.67 -13.72 6.76
CA ASP A 128 6.67 -14.20 5.80
C ASP A 128 7.23 -13.09 4.90
N ASN A 129 6.65 -11.88 4.91
CA ASN A 129 7.09 -10.80 4.02
C ASN A 129 8.22 -9.96 4.64
N THR A 130 9.41 -10.52 4.66
CA THR A 130 10.60 -9.84 5.22
C THR A 130 10.90 -8.51 4.52
N ALA A 131 10.67 -8.42 3.21
CA ALA A 131 10.92 -7.18 2.46
C ALA A 131 10.02 -6.02 2.95
N SER A 132 8.72 -6.26 3.13
CA SER A 132 7.80 -5.25 3.66
C SER A 132 8.10 -4.87 5.11
N LYS A 133 8.54 -5.81 5.94
CA LYS A 133 8.96 -5.50 7.33
C LYS A 133 10.14 -4.54 7.35
N LEU A 134 11.15 -4.75 6.50
CA LEU A 134 12.27 -3.81 6.36
C LEU A 134 11.84 -2.43 5.84
N VAL A 135 10.86 -2.36 4.96
CA VAL A 135 10.29 -1.10 4.50
C VAL A 135 9.57 -0.38 5.63
N ALA A 136 8.77 -1.08 6.44
CA ALA A 136 8.08 -0.53 7.61
C ALA A 136 9.09 0.05 8.62
N GLU A 137 10.12 -0.71 9.00
CA GLU A 137 11.19 -0.25 9.90
C GLU A 137 11.88 1.02 9.39
N ARG A 138 12.31 1.02 8.11
CA ARG A 138 12.96 2.17 7.46
C ARG A 138 12.04 3.39 7.33
N SER A 139 10.74 3.18 7.37
CA SER A 139 9.74 4.25 7.32
C SER A 139 9.29 4.71 8.72
N GLY A 140 9.91 4.19 9.78
CA GLY A 140 9.66 4.60 11.16
C GLY A 140 8.42 3.98 11.80
N TYR A 141 7.91 2.88 11.24
CA TYR A 141 6.81 2.13 11.85
C TYR A 141 7.33 1.24 12.99
N VAL A 142 6.52 1.13 14.03
CA VAL A 142 6.76 0.29 15.21
C VAL A 142 5.91 -0.97 15.09
N ARG A 143 6.55 -2.14 15.26
CA ARG A 143 5.84 -3.42 15.31
C ARG A 143 5.11 -3.56 16.65
N GLU A 144 3.80 -3.79 16.62
CA GLU A 144 2.98 -3.93 17.82
C GLU A 144 2.66 -5.39 18.18
N GLY A 145 2.61 -6.29 17.18
CA GLY A 145 2.32 -7.69 17.46
C GLY A 145 1.99 -8.53 16.23
N VAL A 146 1.43 -9.71 16.49
CA VAL A 146 0.96 -10.65 15.48
C VAL A 146 -0.54 -10.88 15.66
N LEU A 147 -1.28 -10.69 14.59
CA LEU A 147 -2.70 -11.02 14.46
C LEU A 147 -2.79 -12.44 13.90
N ARG A 148 -3.05 -13.41 14.78
CA ARG A 148 -3.12 -14.83 14.40
C ARG A 148 -4.32 -15.11 13.53
N SER A 149 -4.13 -15.88 12.44
CA SER A 149 -5.22 -16.35 11.58
C SER A 149 -6.07 -15.21 11.01
N MET A 150 -5.45 -14.04 10.80
CA MET A 150 -6.15 -12.79 10.45
C MET A 150 -6.67 -12.79 9.02
N TYR A 151 -5.97 -13.43 8.11
CA TYR A 151 -6.27 -13.35 6.69
C TYR A 151 -6.42 -14.74 6.06
N VAL A 152 -7.26 -14.86 5.03
CA VAL A 152 -7.41 -16.10 4.25
C VAL A 152 -6.86 -15.88 2.85
N LYS A 153 -5.80 -16.60 2.48
CA LYS A 153 -5.21 -16.60 1.15
C LYS A 153 -5.26 -18.00 0.55
N ARG A 154 -5.89 -18.15 -0.61
CA ARG A 154 -6.04 -19.46 -1.30
C ARG A 154 -6.56 -20.58 -0.38
N GLY A 155 -7.51 -20.24 0.49
CA GLY A 155 -8.09 -21.19 1.46
C GLY A 155 -7.22 -21.50 2.70
N VAL A 156 -6.03 -20.91 2.80
CA VAL A 156 -5.14 -21.03 3.97
C VAL A 156 -5.22 -19.77 4.81
N ARG A 157 -5.31 -19.93 6.13
CA ARG A 157 -5.24 -18.82 7.06
C ARG A 157 -3.79 -18.42 7.30
N GLU A 158 -3.55 -17.12 7.29
CA GLU A 158 -2.23 -16.52 7.48
C GLU A 158 -2.24 -15.59 8.68
N ASP A 159 -1.09 -15.52 9.34
CA ASP A 159 -0.81 -14.55 10.40
C ASP A 159 -0.26 -13.27 9.78
N LEU A 160 -0.70 -12.12 10.30
CA LEU A 160 -0.20 -10.81 9.90
C LEU A 160 0.46 -10.13 11.08
N GLU A 161 1.57 -9.44 10.84
CA GLU A 161 2.09 -8.47 11.79
C GLU A 161 1.36 -7.15 11.63
N ILE A 162 0.99 -6.53 12.75
CA ILE A 162 0.50 -5.16 12.80
C ILE A 162 1.65 -4.23 13.16
N TRP A 163 1.82 -3.20 12.34
CA TRP A 163 2.79 -2.13 12.50
C TRP A 163 2.07 -0.81 12.49
N SER A 164 2.51 0.16 13.29
CA SER A 164 1.89 1.48 13.34
C SER A 164 2.89 2.59 13.34
N ARG A 165 2.42 3.78 12.95
CA ARG A 165 3.12 5.05 13.11
C ARG A 165 2.16 6.13 13.53
N LEU A 166 2.62 6.99 14.46
CA LEU A 166 1.88 8.14 14.98
C LEU A 166 2.54 9.43 14.50
N PRO A 167 1.79 10.55 14.39
CA PRO A 167 2.38 11.86 14.07
C PRO A 167 3.46 12.32 15.06
N SER A 168 3.36 11.85 16.31
CA SER A 168 4.34 12.16 17.37
C SER A 168 5.62 11.33 17.33
N ASP A 169 5.67 10.27 16.50
CA ASP A 169 6.85 9.44 16.40
C ASP A 169 8.01 10.19 15.71
N PRO A 170 9.26 9.92 16.11
CA PRO A 170 10.41 10.57 15.49
C PRO A 170 10.48 10.26 13.99
N LEU A 171 10.93 11.24 13.22
CA LEU A 171 11.18 11.03 11.79
C LEU A 171 12.20 9.91 11.59
N PRO A 172 11.97 9.00 10.64
CA PRO A 172 12.93 7.95 10.34
C PRO A 172 14.26 8.57 9.85
N ARG A 173 15.36 8.03 10.32
CA ARG A 173 16.71 8.43 9.93
C ARG A 173 17.06 8.03 8.51
#